data_481851b9c7cbffe849a6f370113a162d
#
_entry.id   481851b9c7cbffe849a6f370113a162d
#
_cell.length_a   1.000
_cell.length_b   1.000
_cell.length_c   1.000
_cell.angle_alpha   90.00
_cell.angle_beta   90.00
_cell.angle_gamma   90.00
#
_symmetry.space_group_name_H-M   'P 1'
#
loop_
_entity.id
_entity.type
_entity.pdbx_description
1 polymer ?
#
loop_
_entity_poly.entity_id
_entity_poly.type
_entity_poly.pdbx_seq_one_letter_code
_entity_poly.pdbx_strand_id
1 'polypeptide(L)'
;MKRLFFFSCMMFMVINIMAYQPIVVEGYNWNVVNRRAQLDGNNTTEYSTIAEKIEGDSIINNVTYKKLWRNTNDEMTEFSIVALVREDIENQKVWAYIGEKEYLIYDFACSVGDKMTILKSLQSAENQVEEIEMTIKAIEEIEDLGGAKYNKYTATIADQDIVYYERFGSENGWYSRSYDGITGGGVNFMVCAFDSNGELQFKPTHNNELDEIEDCYINETKTNIENITTSNTSLQKVIHNGQLFIIKDGKTYNLMGVEIQSVLEK
;
A
#
# COMPACT_ATOMS: atom_id res chain seq x y z
N MET A 1 -12.02 -74.10 -5.33
CA MET A 1 -11.52 -73.09 -4.40
C MET A 1 -11.15 -71.82 -5.21
N LYS A 2 -12.01 -70.82 -5.22
CA LYS A 2 -11.81 -69.55 -5.93
C LYS A 2 -11.22 -68.54 -4.94
N ARG A 3 -9.99 -68.14 -5.17
CA ARG A 3 -9.33 -67.08 -4.36
C ARG A 3 -9.81 -65.72 -4.88
N LEU A 4 -10.58 -65.01 -4.05
CA LEU A 4 -10.97 -63.61 -4.27
C LEU A 4 -9.77 -62.71 -3.87
N PHE A 5 -9.18 -62.05 -4.84
CA PHE A 5 -8.20 -61.00 -4.59
C PHE A 5 -8.94 -59.68 -4.34
N PHE A 6 -8.95 -59.23 -3.06
CA PHE A 6 -9.38 -57.86 -2.69
C PHE A 6 -8.25 -56.91 -3.00
N PHE A 7 -8.40 -56.15 -4.09
CA PHE A 7 -7.56 -55.00 -4.37
C PHE A 7 -8.13 -53.81 -3.52
N SER A 8 -7.48 -53.53 -2.39
CA SER A 8 -7.73 -52.31 -1.60
C SER A 8 -7.11 -51.13 -2.35
N CYS A 9 -7.91 -50.36 -3.07
CA CYS A 9 -7.49 -49.10 -3.68
C CYS A 9 -7.38 -48.07 -2.55
N MET A 10 -6.19 -47.91 -2.02
CA MET A 10 -5.88 -46.88 -1.03
C MET A 10 -5.81 -45.55 -1.79
N MET A 11 -6.93 -44.81 -1.79
CA MET A 11 -7.04 -43.47 -2.37
C MET A 11 -6.25 -42.50 -1.47
N PHE A 12 -5.01 -42.21 -1.84
CA PHE A 12 -4.24 -41.17 -1.23
C PHE A 12 -4.92 -39.82 -1.58
N MET A 13 -5.72 -39.28 -0.63
CA MET A 13 -6.07 -37.88 -0.68
C MET A 13 -4.77 -37.07 -0.49
N VAL A 14 -4.26 -36.49 -1.55
CA VAL A 14 -3.23 -35.46 -1.47
C VAL A 14 -3.94 -34.23 -0.89
N ILE A 15 -3.84 -34.07 0.42
CA ILE A 15 -4.20 -32.81 1.07
C ILE A 15 -3.05 -31.86 0.70
N ASN A 16 -3.32 -30.93 -0.23
CA ASN A 16 -2.42 -29.80 -0.42
C ASN A 16 -2.50 -28.93 0.83
N ILE A 17 -1.64 -29.21 1.80
CA ILE A 17 -1.42 -28.30 2.93
C ILE A 17 -0.63 -27.15 2.33
N MET A 18 -1.25 -26.01 2.19
CA MET A 18 -0.57 -24.77 1.84
C MET A 18 0.47 -24.48 2.92
N ALA A 19 1.74 -24.50 2.56
CA ALA A 19 2.81 -24.20 3.49
C ALA A 19 2.80 -22.67 3.73
N TYR A 20 2.82 -22.29 5.00
CA TYR A 20 2.98 -20.90 5.40
C TYR A 20 4.17 -20.24 4.70
N GLN A 21 3.97 -19.04 4.18
CA GLN A 21 5.00 -18.27 3.48
C GLN A 21 5.52 -17.14 4.39
N PRO A 22 6.81 -17.18 4.79
CA PRO A 22 7.38 -16.16 5.66
C PRO A 22 7.37 -14.78 5.03
N ILE A 23 7.21 -13.76 5.88
CA ILE A 23 7.26 -12.36 5.48
C ILE A 23 8.58 -11.67 5.92
N VAL A 24 9.23 -12.14 7.01
CA VAL A 24 10.48 -11.56 7.51
C VAL A 24 11.67 -12.21 6.82
N VAL A 25 11.81 -11.96 5.52
CA VAL A 25 12.82 -12.56 4.65
C VAL A 25 13.84 -11.50 4.23
N GLU A 26 15.13 -11.86 4.35
CA GLU A 26 16.24 -11.01 3.90
C GLU A 26 16.09 -10.61 2.43
N GLY A 27 16.21 -9.31 2.14
CA GLY A 27 16.14 -8.76 0.79
C GLY A 27 14.72 -8.50 0.27
N TYR A 28 13.67 -8.89 0.99
CA TYR A 28 12.31 -8.51 0.61
C TYR A 28 12.11 -7.01 0.78
N ASN A 29 11.37 -6.41 -0.17
CA ASN A 29 11.07 -4.99 -0.13
C ASN A 29 9.65 -4.68 -0.64
N TRP A 30 9.12 -3.55 -0.20
CA TRP A 30 7.77 -3.07 -0.49
C TRP A 30 7.80 -1.59 -0.85
N ASN A 31 7.05 -1.23 -1.85
CA ASN A 31 6.76 0.16 -2.17
C ASN A 31 5.34 0.50 -1.71
N VAL A 32 5.28 1.55 -0.90
CA VAL A 32 4.06 2.07 -0.29
C VAL A 32 3.89 3.50 -0.75
N VAL A 33 2.74 3.85 -1.27
CA VAL A 33 2.45 5.24 -1.64
C VAL A 33 1.75 5.94 -0.48
N ASN A 34 2.28 7.08 -0.09
CA ASN A 34 1.61 8.03 0.79
C ASN A 34 0.85 9.04 -0.08
N ARG A 35 -0.47 9.06 0.05
CA ARG A 35 -1.35 10.05 -0.57
C ARG A 35 -1.75 11.08 0.48
N ARG A 36 -1.43 12.34 0.24
CA ARG A 36 -1.78 13.46 1.14
C ARG A 36 -2.58 14.51 0.39
N ALA A 37 -3.82 14.76 0.82
CA ALA A 37 -4.59 15.90 0.35
C ALA A 37 -4.10 17.17 1.07
N GLN A 38 -3.73 18.19 0.32
CA GLN A 38 -3.35 19.48 0.88
C GLN A 38 -4.59 20.36 1.04
N LEU A 39 -4.74 20.95 2.24
CA LEU A 39 -5.86 21.84 2.57
C LEU A 39 -5.52 23.31 2.23
N ASP A 40 -4.78 23.53 1.16
CA ASP A 40 -4.28 24.86 0.74
C ASP A 40 -5.28 25.65 -0.12
N GLY A 41 -6.49 25.13 -0.29
CA GLY A 41 -7.54 25.72 -1.13
C GLY A 41 -7.38 25.45 -2.63
N ASN A 42 -6.30 24.79 -3.04
CA ASN A 42 -6.04 24.44 -4.44
C ASN A 42 -6.46 22.99 -4.77
N ASN A 43 -7.01 22.25 -3.80
CA ASN A 43 -7.36 20.82 -3.94
C ASN A 43 -6.21 19.98 -4.52
N THR A 44 -5.00 20.23 -4.05
CA THR A 44 -3.84 19.46 -4.48
C THR A 44 -3.75 18.14 -3.71
N THR A 45 -3.34 17.08 -4.41
CA THR A 45 -3.03 15.79 -3.83
C THR A 45 -1.58 15.46 -4.14
N GLU A 46 -0.81 15.24 -3.08
CA GLU A 46 0.59 14.84 -3.16
C GLU A 46 0.69 13.33 -3.01
N TYR A 47 1.47 12.71 -3.87
CA TYR A 47 1.81 11.29 -3.83
C TYR A 47 3.31 11.16 -3.67
N SER A 48 3.75 10.38 -2.69
CA SER A 48 5.17 10.07 -2.50
C SER A 48 5.34 8.58 -2.19
N THR A 49 6.36 7.96 -2.76
CA THR A 49 6.66 6.55 -2.51
C THR A 49 7.56 6.41 -1.29
N ILE A 50 7.14 5.53 -0.40
CA ILE A 50 7.89 5.03 0.74
C ILE A 50 8.37 3.63 0.38
N ALA A 51 9.69 3.40 0.39
CA ALA A 51 10.27 2.07 0.24
C ALA A 51 10.59 1.48 1.61
N GLU A 52 10.11 0.27 1.85
CA GLU A 52 10.42 -0.53 3.05
C GLU A 52 11.20 -1.78 2.64
N LYS A 53 12.21 -2.17 3.41
CA LYS A 53 13.00 -3.39 3.14
C LYS A 53 13.47 -4.08 4.40
N ILE A 54 13.64 -5.40 4.30
CA ILE A 54 14.29 -6.22 5.33
C ILE A 54 15.75 -6.42 4.94
N GLU A 55 16.67 -5.95 5.78
CA GLU A 55 18.10 -6.09 5.49
C GLU A 55 18.94 -6.07 6.76
N GLY A 56 19.70 -7.15 6.98
CA GLY A 56 20.65 -7.32 8.06
C GLY A 56 20.02 -7.67 9.40
N ASP A 57 20.86 -8.18 10.28
CA ASP A 57 20.46 -8.73 11.58
C ASP A 57 20.83 -7.80 12.75
N SER A 58 20.10 -7.97 13.86
CA SER A 58 20.41 -7.44 15.18
C SER A 58 20.15 -8.52 16.22
N ILE A 59 21.02 -8.65 17.22
CA ILE A 59 20.85 -9.63 18.30
C ILE A 59 20.58 -8.89 19.60
N ILE A 60 19.45 -9.19 20.24
CA ILE A 60 19.05 -8.65 21.53
C ILE A 60 18.69 -9.82 22.44
N ASN A 61 19.32 -9.91 23.61
CA ASN A 61 19.08 -10.97 24.59
C ASN A 61 19.10 -12.40 23.99
N ASN A 62 20.08 -12.65 23.09
CA ASN A 62 20.22 -13.91 22.33
C ASN A 62 19.08 -14.23 21.36
N VAL A 63 18.21 -13.28 21.05
CA VAL A 63 17.19 -13.39 20.01
C VAL A 63 17.65 -12.60 18.79
N THR A 64 17.59 -13.25 17.62
CA THR A 64 17.93 -12.59 16.35
C THR A 64 16.70 -11.92 15.76
N TYR A 65 16.84 -10.67 15.41
CA TYR A 65 15.85 -9.84 14.70
C TYR A 65 16.41 -9.43 13.37
N LYS A 66 15.56 -9.30 12.36
CA LYS A 66 15.84 -8.60 11.11
C LYS A 66 15.59 -7.11 11.30
N LYS A 67 16.36 -6.28 10.60
CA LYS A 67 16.15 -4.83 10.57
C LYS A 67 15.17 -4.50 9.46
N LEU A 68 14.09 -3.80 9.82
CA LEU A 68 13.16 -3.19 8.87
C LEU A 68 13.61 -1.75 8.64
N TRP A 69 13.93 -1.44 7.39
CA TRP A 69 14.38 -0.13 6.94
C TRP A 69 13.27 0.56 6.17
N ARG A 70 13.24 1.89 6.26
CA ARG A 70 12.39 2.77 5.46
C ARG A 70 13.22 3.92 4.91
N ASN A 71 12.96 4.33 3.64
CA ASN A 71 13.60 5.50 3.07
C ASN A 71 13.20 6.77 3.84
N THR A 72 14.13 7.74 3.86
CA THR A 72 13.97 9.05 4.53
C THR A 72 13.93 10.21 3.53
N ASN A 73 14.16 9.91 2.25
CA ASN A 73 14.16 10.88 1.15
C ASN A 73 13.40 10.34 -0.07
N ASP A 74 12.94 11.23 -0.92
CA ASP A 74 12.11 10.90 -2.09
C ASP A 74 12.90 10.12 -3.15
N GLU A 75 14.23 10.28 -3.21
CA GLU A 75 15.09 9.54 -4.12
C GLU A 75 15.32 8.09 -3.69
N MET A 76 14.83 7.69 -2.52
CA MET A 76 14.99 6.35 -1.93
C MET A 76 16.47 5.90 -1.83
N THR A 77 17.36 6.85 -1.58
CA THR A 77 18.82 6.62 -1.43
C THR A 77 19.25 6.55 0.03
N GLU A 78 18.48 7.17 0.92
CA GLU A 78 18.73 7.19 2.35
C GLU A 78 17.68 6.38 3.10
N PHE A 79 18.13 5.53 4.02
CA PHE A 79 17.27 4.66 4.82
C PHE A 79 17.56 4.77 6.29
N SER A 80 16.54 4.67 7.12
CA SER A 80 16.64 4.52 8.58
C SER A 80 15.96 3.23 9.04
N ILE A 81 16.45 2.66 10.15
CA ILE A 81 15.79 1.51 10.79
C ILE A 81 14.53 2.02 11.49
N VAL A 82 13.39 1.46 11.14
CA VAL A 82 12.10 1.80 11.76
C VAL A 82 11.66 0.78 12.79
N ALA A 83 12.12 -0.47 12.67
CA ALA A 83 11.83 -1.52 13.63
C ALA A 83 12.87 -2.64 13.55
N LEU A 84 12.94 -3.43 14.63
CA LEU A 84 13.56 -4.73 14.63
C LEU A 84 12.44 -5.76 14.66
N VAL A 85 12.43 -6.71 13.73
CA VAL A 85 11.32 -7.64 13.54
C VAL A 85 11.81 -9.07 13.53
N ARG A 86 11.01 -9.98 14.06
CA ARG A 86 11.24 -11.42 13.96
C ARG A 86 9.97 -12.15 13.63
N GLU A 87 10.12 -13.33 13.10
CA GLU A 87 9.02 -14.22 12.75
C GLU A 87 9.17 -15.56 13.47
N ASP A 88 8.09 -16.00 14.05
CA ASP A 88 7.92 -17.34 14.60
C ASP A 88 7.21 -18.17 13.53
N ILE A 89 7.99 -18.89 12.72
CA ILE A 89 7.49 -19.68 11.58
C ILE A 89 6.54 -20.79 12.05
N GLU A 90 6.84 -21.43 13.20
CA GLU A 90 6.02 -22.52 13.72
C GLU A 90 4.64 -22.05 14.14
N ASN A 91 4.57 -20.89 14.79
CA ASN A 91 3.32 -20.29 15.24
C ASN A 91 2.75 -19.25 14.26
N GLN A 92 3.42 -19.01 13.12
CA GLN A 92 3.02 -18.07 12.05
C GLN A 92 2.75 -16.65 12.58
N LYS A 93 3.63 -16.17 13.47
CA LYS A 93 3.48 -14.87 14.13
C LYS A 93 4.67 -13.97 13.86
N VAL A 94 4.39 -12.67 13.66
CA VAL A 94 5.41 -11.65 13.44
C VAL A 94 5.38 -10.65 14.58
N TRP A 95 6.58 -10.36 15.11
CA TRP A 95 6.79 -9.48 16.24
C TRP A 95 7.70 -8.33 15.89
N ALA A 96 7.42 -7.14 16.43
CA ALA A 96 8.35 -6.00 16.43
C ALA A 96 8.91 -5.78 17.83
N TYR A 97 10.22 -5.53 17.91
CA TYR A 97 10.88 -5.14 19.15
C TYR A 97 11.04 -3.62 19.18
N ILE A 98 10.41 -3.00 20.17
CA ILE A 98 10.33 -1.54 20.31
C ILE A 98 10.39 -1.19 21.79
N GLY A 99 11.27 -0.25 22.19
CA GLY A 99 11.33 0.24 23.56
C GLY A 99 11.51 -0.88 24.58
N GLU A 100 12.39 -1.85 24.29
CA GLU A 100 12.71 -3.00 25.15
C GLU A 100 11.59 -4.05 25.31
N LYS A 101 10.52 -3.99 24.50
CA LYS A 101 9.38 -4.94 24.52
C LYS A 101 9.07 -5.42 23.10
N GLU A 102 8.57 -6.65 23.00
CA GLU A 102 7.99 -7.19 21.77
C GLU A 102 6.50 -6.92 21.69
N TYR A 103 6.06 -6.58 20.47
CA TYR A 103 4.66 -6.36 20.13
C TYR A 103 4.28 -7.23 18.95
N LEU A 104 3.13 -7.88 19.03
CA LEU A 104 2.57 -8.65 17.91
C LEU A 104 2.19 -7.70 16.79
N ILE A 105 2.65 -7.99 15.56
CA ILE A 105 2.25 -7.25 14.36
C ILE A 105 1.25 -8.07 13.56
N TYR A 106 1.58 -9.34 13.27
CA TYR A 106 0.74 -10.25 12.51
C TYR A 106 0.61 -11.58 13.21
N ASP A 107 -0.58 -12.17 13.11
CA ASP A 107 -0.87 -13.54 13.45
C ASP A 107 -1.57 -14.19 12.23
N PHE A 108 -0.85 -15.06 11.53
CA PHE A 108 -1.36 -15.75 10.35
C PHE A 108 -1.94 -17.13 10.69
N ALA A 109 -1.84 -17.57 11.95
CA ALA A 109 -2.46 -18.81 12.45
C ALA A 109 -3.91 -18.60 12.94
N CYS A 110 -4.42 -17.39 12.87
CA CYS A 110 -5.75 -17.05 13.36
C CYS A 110 -6.88 -17.59 12.47
N SER A 111 -8.07 -17.65 13.05
CA SER A 111 -9.32 -18.06 12.40
C SER A 111 -10.32 -16.90 12.34
N VAL A 112 -11.32 -17.03 11.49
CA VAL A 112 -12.43 -16.06 11.44
C VAL A 112 -13.15 -16.01 12.80
N GLY A 113 -13.33 -14.81 13.33
CA GLY A 113 -13.90 -14.52 14.65
C GLY A 113 -12.88 -14.38 15.77
N ASP A 114 -11.61 -14.72 15.54
CA ASP A 114 -10.58 -14.55 16.55
C ASP A 114 -10.32 -13.04 16.81
N LYS A 115 -10.04 -12.76 18.09
CA LYS A 115 -9.63 -11.44 18.56
C LYS A 115 -8.18 -11.47 18.98
N MET A 116 -7.44 -10.47 18.57
CA MET A 116 -6.04 -10.33 18.93
C MET A 116 -5.68 -8.89 19.23
N THR A 117 -4.74 -8.70 20.14
CA THR A 117 -4.14 -7.41 20.42
C THR A 117 -2.88 -7.26 19.60
N ILE A 118 -2.81 -6.22 18.79
CA ILE A 118 -1.69 -5.96 17.88
C ILE A 118 -1.14 -4.56 18.08
N LEU A 119 0.08 -4.36 17.60
CA LEU A 119 0.64 -3.03 17.48
C LEU A 119 -0.19 -2.21 16.49
N LYS A 120 -0.71 -1.06 16.92
CA LYS A 120 -1.53 -0.18 16.08
C LYS A 120 -0.68 0.57 15.06
N SER A 121 0.28 1.32 15.49
CA SER A 121 1.22 2.08 14.66
C SER A 121 2.32 2.67 15.53
N LEU A 122 3.50 2.89 14.95
CA LEU A 122 4.48 3.82 15.50
C LEU A 122 4.25 5.17 14.83
N GLN A 123 3.49 6.02 15.43
CA GLN A 123 3.57 7.43 15.11
C GLN A 123 4.80 8.05 15.79
N SER A 124 5.58 8.69 14.96
CA SER A 124 6.97 9.01 15.08
C SER A 124 7.38 10.00 16.16
N ALA A 125 6.51 10.54 16.98
CA ALA A 125 6.90 11.69 17.78
C ALA A 125 7.50 11.36 19.16
N GLU A 126 7.17 10.23 19.80
CA GLU A 126 7.59 10.01 21.19
C GLU A 126 7.74 8.54 21.62
N ASN A 127 8.03 7.58 20.74
CA ASN A 127 8.07 6.16 21.11
C ASN A 127 6.75 5.66 21.78
N GLN A 128 5.64 6.31 21.51
CA GLN A 128 4.35 5.90 22.04
C GLN A 128 3.86 4.71 21.22
N VAL A 129 3.97 3.54 21.84
CA VAL A 129 3.45 2.31 21.30
C VAL A 129 2.00 2.17 21.75
N GLU A 130 1.09 2.10 20.81
CA GLU A 130 -0.32 1.82 21.08
C GLU A 130 -0.68 0.42 20.58
N GLU A 131 -1.28 -0.37 21.46
CA GLU A 131 -1.84 -1.68 21.12
C GLU A 131 -3.36 -1.53 20.93
N ILE A 132 -3.91 -2.25 19.95
CA ILE A 132 -5.34 -2.23 19.65
C ILE A 132 -5.89 -3.63 19.44
N GLU A 133 -7.15 -3.85 19.86
CA GLU A 133 -7.86 -5.10 19.57
C GLU A 133 -8.34 -5.10 18.12
N MET A 134 -8.10 -6.22 17.45
CA MET A 134 -8.52 -6.51 16.08
C MET A 134 -9.33 -7.80 16.07
N THR A 135 -10.39 -7.86 15.26
CA THR A 135 -11.20 -9.06 15.05
C THR A 135 -11.10 -9.53 13.62
N ILE A 136 -10.79 -10.79 13.39
CA ILE A 136 -10.73 -11.39 12.05
C ILE A 136 -12.13 -11.58 11.50
N LYS A 137 -12.42 -11.00 10.34
CA LYS A 137 -13.73 -11.00 9.70
C LYS A 137 -13.82 -12.02 8.55
N ALA A 138 -12.74 -12.14 7.77
CA ALA A 138 -12.67 -13.08 6.66
C ALA A 138 -11.23 -13.53 6.40
N ILE A 139 -11.08 -14.73 5.84
CA ILE A 139 -9.82 -15.27 5.33
C ILE A 139 -10.12 -15.83 3.95
N GLU A 140 -9.39 -15.37 2.93
CA GLU A 140 -9.59 -15.72 1.52
C GLU A 140 -8.27 -16.21 0.93
N GLU A 141 -8.28 -17.32 0.18
CA GLU A 141 -7.12 -17.76 -0.59
C GLU A 141 -7.02 -16.92 -1.87
N ILE A 142 -5.85 -16.34 -2.12
CA ILE A 142 -5.54 -15.58 -3.34
C ILE A 142 -4.21 -16.07 -3.92
N GLU A 143 -3.87 -15.61 -5.14
CA GLU A 143 -2.64 -15.96 -5.83
C GLU A 143 -1.77 -14.72 -6.06
N ASP A 144 -0.43 -14.88 -5.96
CA ASP A 144 0.52 -13.87 -6.39
C ASP A 144 0.74 -13.89 -7.91
N LEU A 145 1.59 -13.00 -8.42
CA LEU A 145 1.90 -12.91 -9.84
C LEU A 145 2.60 -14.15 -10.40
N GLY A 146 3.21 -14.96 -9.54
CA GLY A 146 3.84 -16.24 -9.88
C GLY A 146 2.89 -17.45 -9.80
N GLY A 147 1.63 -17.22 -9.36
CA GLY A 147 0.64 -18.27 -9.15
C GLY A 147 0.79 -19.03 -7.83
N ALA A 148 1.63 -18.55 -6.91
CA ALA A 148 1.70 -19.08 -5.56
C ALA A 148 0.50 -18.60 -4.74
N LYS A 149 -0.10 -19.54 -3.99
CA LYS A 149 -1.29 -19.27 -3.17
C LYS A 149 -0.90 -18.87 -1.77
N TYR A 150 -1.67 -17.95 -1.20
CA TYR A 150 -1.52 -17.46 0.16
C TYR A 150 -2.84 -16.88 0.68
N ASN A 151 -2.90 -16.60 1.98
CA ASN A 151 -4.11 -16.08 2.61
C ASN A 151 -4.12 -14.54 2.63
N LYS A 152 -5.28 -13.99 2.29
CA LYS A 152 -5.66 -12.61 2.51
C LYS A 152 -6.59 -12.56 3.70
N TYR A 153 -6.30 -11.71 4.66
CA TYR A 153 -7.06 -11.52 5.88
C TYR A 153 -7.77 -10.18 5.83
N THR A 154 -9.07 -10.20 6.09
CA THR A 154 -9.83 -8.98 6.38
C THR A 154 -10.12 -8.96 7.88
N ALA A 155 -9.75 -7.90 8.55
CA ALA A 155 -9.99 -7.71 9.97
C ALA A 155 -10.65 -6.36 10.23
N THR A 156 -11.33 -6.24 11.38
CA THR A 156 -11.99 -5.00 11.79
C THR A 156 -11.32 -4.45 13.01
N ILE A 157 -10.98 -3.17 12.97
CA ILE A 157 -10.48 -2.36 14.06
C ILE A 157 -11.42 -1.16 14.21
N ALA A 158 -12.08 -1.01 15.38
CA ALA A 158 -12.99 0.12 15.66
C ALA A 158 -13.93 0.46 14.49
N ASP A 159 -14.61 -0.55 13.95
CA ASP A 159 -15.59 -0.48 12.86
C ASP A 159 -15.00 -0.17 11.47
N GLN A 160 -13.68 -0.17 11.31
CA GLN A 160 -13.02 -0.05 10.01
C GLN A 160 -12.39 -1.38 9.61
N ASP A 161 -12.59 -1.75 8.34
CA ASP A 161 -11.95 -2.93 7.78
C ASP A 161 -10.51 -2.60 7.37
N ILE A 162 -9.59 -3.50 7.71
CA ILE A 162 -8.20 -3.49 7.27
C ILE A 162 -7.90 -4.80 6.57
N VAL A 163 -7.00 -4.76 5.60
CA VAL A 163 -6.57 -5.94 4.85
C VAL A 163 -5.09 -6.18 5.06
N TYR A 164 -4.71 -7.42 5.27
CA TYR A 164 -3.32 -7.84 5.26
C TYR A 164 -3.17 -9.21 4.59
N TYR A 165 -1.97 -9.48 4.11
CA TYR A 165 -1.66 -10.61 3.28
C TYR A 165 -0.54 -11.42 3.94
N GLU A 166 -0.72 -12.74 4.01
CA GLU A 166 0.39 -13.65 4.27
C GLU A 166 1.51 -13.35 3.27
N ARG A 167 2.78 -13.36 3.70
CA ARG A 167 3.96 -13.01 2.91
C ARG A 167 4.15 -11.52 2.60
N PHE A 168 3.11 -10.70 2.47
CA PHE A 168 3.25 -9.32 1.99
C PHE A 168 2.91 -8.25 3.05
N GLY A 169 2.20 -8.61 4.12
CA GLY A 169 1.81 -7.67 5.17
C GLY A 169 0.56 -6.86 4.85
N SER A 170 0.42 -5.69 5.47
CA SER A 170 -0.78 -4.87 5.34
C SER A 170 -0.86 -4.16 4.00
N GLU A 171 -2.08 -3.98 3.48
CA GLU A 171 -2.33 -3.15 2.30
C GLU A 171 -1.90 -1.68 2.48
N ASN A 172 -1.69 -1.24 3.71
CA ASN A 172 -1.22 0.11 4.04
C ASN A 172 0.32 0.20 4.19
N GLY A 173 1.04 -0.84 3.80
CA GLY A 173 2.48 -0.99 3.97
C GLY A 173 2.83 -2.01 5.05
N TRP A 174 4.04 -2.57 4.98
CA TRP A 174 4.43 -3.68 5.82
C TRP A 174 4.30 -3.38 7.32
N TYR A 175 4.67 -2.17 7.71
CA TYR A 175 4.66 -1.73 9.11
C TYR A 175 3.61 -0.67 9.41
N SER A 176 3.15 0.05 8.40
CA SER A 176 2.18 1.13 8.56
C SER A 176 0.77 0.57 8.49
N ARG A 177 0.10 0.55 9.62
CA ARG A 177 -1.35 0.36 9.68
C ARG A 177 -1.95 1.73 9.87
N SER A 178 -2.28 2.42 8.79
CA SER A 178 -2.92 3.72 8.92
C SER A 178 -4.37 3.53 9.32
N TYR A 179 -4.55 3.40 10.62
CA TYR A 179 -5.84 3.50 11.27
C TYR A 179 -6.13 4.96 11.70
N ASP A 180 -5.27 5.89 11.41
CA ASP A 180 -5.49 7.27 11.79
C ASP A 180 -6.58 7.87 10.91
N GLY A 181 -7.83 7.74 11.40
CA GLY A 181 -8.96 8.47 10.87
C GLY A 181 -8.63 9.93 10.76
N ILE A 182 -8.64 10.41 9.53
CA ILE A 182 -8.85 11.80 9.09
C ILE A 182 -8.48 12.88 10.14
N THR A 183 -7.21 12.98 10.48
CA THR A 183 -6.69 14.18 11.13
C THR A 183 -5.51 14.72 10.32
N GLY A 184 -5.81 15.20 9.08
CA GLY A 184 -4.84 15.92 8.26
C GLY A 184 -3.61 15.11 7.79
N GLY A 185 -3.61 13.80 7.98
CA GLY A 185 -2.55 12.88 7.58
C GLY A 185 -2.80 12.28 6.20
N GLY A 186 -1.74 11.83 5.55
CA GLY A 186 -1.84 11.06 4.32
C GLY A 186 -2.39 9.64 4.59
N VAL A 187 -2.91 9.00 3.55
CA VAL A 187 -3.27 7.58 3.56
C VAL A 187 -2.15 6.82 2.88
N ASN A 188 -1.67 5.76 3.52
CA ASN A 188 -0.67 4.87 2.95
C ASN A 188 -1.34 3.66 2.33
N PHE A 189 -0.81 3.20 1.20
CA PHE A 189 -1.24 1.94 0.57
C PHE A 189 -0.08 1.31 -0.19
N MET A 190 0.06 -0.01 -0.03
CA MET A 190 1.08 -0.78 -0.72
C MET A 190 0.74 -0.86 -2.21
N VAL A 191 1.71 -0.59 -3.07
CA VAL A 191 1.55 -0.69 -4.52
C VAL A 191 2.29 -1.88 -5.10
N CYS A 192 3.42 -2.27 -4.53
CA CYS A 192 4.24 -3.38 -5.02
C CYS A 192 4.99 -4.05 -3.87
N ALA A 193 5.15 -5.38 -3.96
CA ALA A 193 6.08 -6.14 -3.14
C ALA A 193 7.03 -6.96 -4.02
N PHE A 194 8.29 -7.03 -3.62
CA PHE A 194 9.37 -7.65 -4.36
C PHE A 194 10.08 -8.68 -3.50
N ASP A 195 10.60 -9.73 -4.13
CA ASP A 195 11.43 -10.72 -3.46
C ASP A 195 12.88 -10.24 -3.27
N SER A 196 13.72 -11.12 -2.73
CA SER A 196 15.15 -10.87 -2.49
C SER A 196 15.99 -10.67 -3.75
N ASN A 197 15.47 -11.01 -4.93
CA ASN A 197 16.10 -10.78 -6.22
C ASN A 197 15.63 -9.46 -6.87
N GLY A 198 14.69 -8.77 -6.24
CA GLY A 198 14.04 -7.58 -6.79
C GLY A 198 12.98 -7.90 -7.83
N GLU A 199 12.50 -9.15 -7.90
CA GLU A 199 11.43 -9.54 -8.80
C GLU A 199 10.07 -9.21 -8.18
N LEU A 200 9.18 -8.57 -8.96
CA LEU A 200 7.84 -8.21 -8.54
C LEU A 200 7.02 -9.49 -8.27
N GLN A 201 6.59 -9.65 -7.03
CA GLN A 201 5.83 -10.80 -6.57
C GLN A 201 4.35 -10.48 -6.42
N PHE A 202 4.03 -9.26 -5.99
CA PHE A 202 2.68 -8.90 -5.64
C PHE A 202 2.38 -7.43 -5.95
N LYS A 203 1.18 -7.21 -6.49
CA LYS A 203 0.60 -5.90 -6.74
C LYS A 203 -0.87 -5.96 -6.30
N PRO A 204 -1.23 -5.36 -5.15
CA PRO A 204 -2.60 -5.39 -4.68
C PRO A 204 -3.52 -4.61 -5.62
N THR A 205 -4.76 -5.08 -5.78
CA THR A 205 -5.82 -4.35 -6.47
C THR A 205 -6.56 -3.51 -5.43
N HIS A 206 -6.59 -2.23 -5.63
CA HIS A 206 -7.32 -1.28 -4.78
C HIS A 206 -8.66 -0.95 -5.45
N ASN A 207 -9.77 -1.11 -4.75
CA ASN A 207 -11.12 -0.84 -5.26
C ASN A 207 -11.52 0.64 -5.25
N ASN A 208 -10.56 1.57 -5.44
CA ASN A 208 -10.79 3.01 -5.32
C ASN A 208 -10.09 3.77 -6.46
N GLU A 209 -10.12 5.12 -6.39
CA GLU A 209 -9.39 6.05 -7.29
C GLU A 209 -7.87 5.78 -7.40
N LEU A 210 -7.36 4.79 -6.67
CA LEU A 210 -5.97 4.33 -6.65
C LEU A 210 -5.67 3.31 -7.74
N ASP A 211 -6.70 2.78 -8.43
CA ASP A 211 -6.53 1.86 -9.57
C ASP A 211 -5.79 2.52 -10.75
N GLU A 212 -5.66 3.86 -10.73
CA GLU A 212 -4.86 4.60 -11.71
C GLU A 212 -3.34 4.55 -11.45
N ILE A 213 -2.91 4.00 -10.30
CA ILE A 213 -1.47 3.85 -10.01
C ILE A 213 -0.98 2.53 -10.60
N GLU A 214 -0.53 2.60 -11.84
CA GLU A 214 0.02 1.44 -12.54
C GLU A 214 1.48 1.15 -12.16
N ASP A 215 2.22 2.16 -11.73
CA ASP A 215 3.64 2.06 -11.42
C ASP A 215 3.91 1.73 -9.95
N CYS A 216 4.99 0.98 -9.71
CA CYS A 216 5.47 0.70 -8.36
C CYS A 216 6.13 1.92 -7.67
N TYR A 217 6.33 2.99 -8.39
CA TYR A 217 6.91 4.24 -7.92
C TYR A 217 6.11 5.42 -8.44
N ILE A 218 5.74 6.32 -7.53
CA ILE A 218 5.09 7.59 -7.86
C ILE A 218 5.61 8.68 -6.90
N ASN A 219 6.00 9.82 -7.44
CA ASN A 219 6.38 11.01 -6.69
C ASN A 219 5.91 12.23 -7.47
N GLU A 220 4.68 12.65 -7.25
CA GLU A 220 4.04 13.73 -8.00
C GLU A 220 3.01 14.48 -7.16
N THR A 221 2.74 15.71 -7.55
CA THR A 221 1.63 16.50 -7.02
C THR A 221 0.58 16.65 -8.12
N LYS A 222 -0.61 16.09 -7.90
CA LYS A 222 -1.77 16.27 -8.79
C LYS A 222 -2.59 17.45 -8.28
N THR A 223 -2.81 18.43 -9.15
CA THR A 223 -3.80 19.47 -8.92
C THR A 223 -5.12 18.98 -9.50
N ASN A 224 -6.13 18.80 -8.66
CA ASN A 224 -7.51 18.59 -9.10
C ASN A 224 -8.07 19.90 -9.68
N ILE A 225 -7.44 20.41 -10.73
CA ILE A 225 -8.16 21.24 -11.65
C ILE A 225 -9.08 20.24 -12.34
N GLU A 226 -10.36 20.19 -11.93
CA GLU A 226 -11.36 19.54 -12.76
C GLU A 226 -11.06 19.99 -14.18
N ASN A 227 -10.74 19.02 -15.05
CA ASN A 227 -10.77 19.28 -16.48
C ASN A 227 -12.18 19.79 -16.71
N ILE A 228 -12.34 21.10 -16.77
CA ILE A 228 -13.55 21.70 -17.29
C ILE A 228 -13.62 21.09 -18.68
N THR A 229 -14.34 19.98 -18.80
CA THR A 229 -14.79 19.47 -20.07
C THR A 229 -15.60 20.62 -20.62
N THR A 230 -14.90 21.47 -21.37
CA THR A 230 -15.54 22.49 -22.18
C THR A 230 -16.44 21.71 -23.12
N SER A 231 -17.69 21.59 -22.72
CA SER A 231 -18.73 21.19 -23.64
C SER A 231 -18.53 22.03 -24.90
N ASN A 232 -17.99 21.42 -25.95
CA ASN A 232 -17.95 21.84 -27.35
C ASN A 232 -18.07 23.36 -27.68
N THR A 233 -17.56 24.24 -26.86
CA THR A 233 -17.38 25.63 -27.21
C THR A 233 -15.98 25.76 -27.78
N SER A 234 -15.85 26.08 -29.03
CA SER A 234 -14.57 26.24 -29.76
C SER A 234 -13.75 27.37 -29.18
N LEU A 235 -13.02 27.06 -28.09
CA LEU A 235 -12.12 28.01 -27.43
C LEU A 235 -10.80 28.00 -28.20
N GLN A 236 -10.49 29.08 -28.90
CA GLN A 236 -9.23 29.20 -29.65
C GLN A 236 -8.34 30.27 -29.00
N LYS A 237 -7.07 29.95 -28.86
CA LYS A 237 -6.04 30.94 -28.48
C LYS A 237 -5.35 31.43 -29.76
N VAL A 238 -5.35 32.73 -30.00
CA VAL A 238 -4.76 33.34 -31.18
C VAL A 238 -3.76 34.41 -30.74
N ILE A 239 -2.56 34.37 -31.33
CA ILE A 239 -1.57 35.48 -31.19
C ILE A 239 -1.65 36.35 -32.45
N HIS A 240 -2.00 37.61 -32.27
CA HIS A 240 -2.01 38.60 -33.31
C HIS A 240 -1.19 39.83 -32.88
N ASN A 241 -0.23 40.27 -33.71
CA ASN A 241 0.68 41.38 -33.40
C ASN A 241 1.39 41.23 -32.02
N GLY A 242 1.78 40.00 -31.65
CA GLY A 242 2.46 39.73 -30.38
C GLY A 242 1.55 39.76 -29.14
N GLN A 243 0.25 39.91 -29.28
CA GLN A 243 -0.73 39.85 -28.19
C GLN A 243 -1.54 38.57 -28.26
N LEU A 244 -1.82 37.96 -27.09
CA LEU A 244 -2.65 36.76 -26.97
C LEU A 244 -4.11 37.15 -26.84
N PHE A 245 -4.97 36.54 -27.63
CA PHE A 245 -6.41 36.67 -27.61
C PHE A 245 -7.08 35.32 -27.41
N ILE A 246 -8.25 35.33 -26.78
CA ILE A 246 -9.10 34.15 -26.58
C ILE A 246 -10.36 34.36 -27.44
N ILE A 247 -10.62 33.42 -28.35
CA ILE A 247 -11.86 33.40 -29.12
C ILE A 247 -12.78 32.35 -28.48
N LYS A 248 -13.96 32.78 -28.08
CA LYS A 248 -15.01 31.92 -27.52
C LYS A 248 -16.36 32.30 -28.15
N ASP A 249 -17.06 31.31 -28.69
CA ASP A 249 -18.37 31.52 -29.31
C ASP A 249 -18.43 32.65 -30.35
N GLY A 250 -17.34 32.77 -31.15
CA GLY A 250 -17.21 33.80 -32.18
C GLY A 250 -16.85 35.21 -31.67
N LYS A 251 -16.66 35.36 -30.36
CA LYS A 251 -16.24 36.60 -29.72
C LYS A 251 -14.77 36.55 -29.33
N THR A 252 -14.07 37.70 -29.46
CA THR A 252 -12.66 37.81 -29.11
C THR A 252 -12.47 38.56 -27.81
N TYR A 253 -11.67 38.01 -26.91
CA TYR A 253 -11.38 38.55 -25.59
C TYR A 253 -9.87 38.77 -25.43
N ASN A 254 -9.49 39.85 -24.73
CA ASN A 254 -8.11 40.04 -24.27
C ASN A 254 -7.83 39.21 -22.99
N LEU A 255 -6.57 39.22 -22.53
CA LEU A 255 -6.14 38.50 -21.33
C LEU A 255 -6.84 38.93 -20.03
N MET A 256 -7.47 40.10 -20.01
CA MET A 256 -8.25 40.59 -18.89
C MET A 256 -9.73 40.21 -18.98
N GLY A 257 -10.12 39.38 -19.97
CA GLY A 257 -11.49 38.93 -20.18
C GLY A 257 -12.41 40.01 -20.77
N VAL A 258 -11.86 41.12 -21.29
CA VAL A 258 -12.64 42.19 -21.95
C VAL A 258 -12.89 41.81 -23.41
N GLU A 259 -14.15 41.79 -23.84
CA GLU A 259 -14.54 41.57 -25.23
C GLU A 259 -14.00 42.73 -26.10
N ILE A 260 -13.28 42.39 -27.17
CA ILE A 260 -12.80 43.38 -28.13
C ILE A 260 -13.47 43.13 -29.48
N GLN A 261 -14.02 44.20 -30.03
CA GLN A 261 -14.61 44.15 -31.36
C GLN A 261 -13.52 43.83 -32.40
N SER A 262 -13.77 42.84 -33.27
CA SER A 262 -12.94 42.17 -34.21
C SER A 262 -11.67 42.91 -34.65
N VAL A 263 -10.52 42.43 -34.18
CA VAL A 263 -9.18 42.84 -34.67
C VAL A 263 -8.68 41.89 -35.79
N LEU A 264 -9.48 40.89 -36.16
CA LEU A 264 -9.07 39.79 -37.05
C LEU A 264 -9.70 39.85 -38.46
N GLU A 265 -10.39 40.95 -38.80
CA GLU A 265 -10.80 41.15 -40.18
C GLU A 265 -9.73 41.95 -40.96
N LYS A 266 -8.76 41.24 -41.55
CA LYS A 266 -8.14 41.50 -42.87
C LYS A 266 -7.31 40.35 -43.34
#